data_acf4c266b1207278aecf164dbcf821bd
#
_entry.id   acf4c266b1207278aecf164dbcf821bd
#
_cell.length_a   1.000
_cell.length_b   1.000
_cell.length_c   1.000
_cell.angle_alpha   90.00
_cell.angle_beta   90.00
_cell.angle_gamma   90.00
#
_symmetry.space_group_name_H-M   'P 1'
#
loop_
_entity.id
_entity.type
_entity.pdbx_description
1 polymer ?
#
loop_
_entity_poly.entity_id
_entity_poly.type
_entity_poly.pdbx_seq_one_letter_code
_entity_poly.pdbx_strand_id
1 'polypeptide(L)'
;MDKPMLVFKRFGHQIHLMVQKEAKRCGIEFMGGPQGQVVRFLDNCEKNQDLVLIKDIEQELNITKSVASNLVKRMVQNGLVELEASPVDKRAKFVRLTEKARSQMQQVKAFFERIDKQLMEDIDEDELLIFEKVLAQLQENIKGIGGENEEISQTN
;
A
#
# COMPACT_ATOMS: atom_id res chain seq x y z
N MET A 1 -6.30 -23.51 23.12
CA MET A 1 -6.20 -22.45 22.08
C MET A 1 -5.07 -22.79 21.12
N ASP A 2 -5.31 -22.75 19.84
CA ASP A 2 -4.26 -22.89 18.82
C ASP A 2 -3.16 -21.84 19.07
N LYS A 3 -1.92 -22.14 18.63
CA LYS A 3 -0.82 -21.20 18.76
C LYS A 3 -1.19 -19.87 18.11
N PRO A 4 -1.14 -18.72 18.82
CA PRO A 4 -1.64 -17.43 18.31
C PRO A 4 -1.09 -17.07 16.93
N MET A 5 0.21 -17.31 16.68
CA MET A 5 0.83 -17.05 15.38
C MET A 5 0.17 -17.82 14.24
N LEU A 6 -0.25 -19.07 14.44
CA LEU A 6 -0.95 -19.87 13.42
C LEU A 6 -2.36 -19.35 13.16
N VAL A 7 -3.04 -18.86 14.21
CA VAL A 7 -4.36 -18.23 14.09
C VAL A 7 -4.24 -16.95 13.25
N PHE A 8 -3.30 -16.08 13.55
CA PHE A 8 -3.06 -14.85 12.77
C PHE A 8 -2.71 -15.14 11.31
N LYS A 9 -1.83 -16.11 11.06
CA LYS A 9 -1.45 -16.50 9.69
C LYS A 9 -2.65 -17.01 8.91
N ARG A 10 -3.49 -17.85 9.51
CA ARG A 10 -4.71 -18.39 8.89
C ARG A 10 -5.71 -17.28 8.60
N PHE A 11 -5.95 -16.41 9.58
CA PHE A 11 -6.88 -15.28 9.45
C PHE A 11 -6.41 -14.28 8.39
N GLY A 12 -5.14 -13.90 8.40
CA GLY A 12 -4.57 -13.03 7.36
C GLY A 12 -4.72 -13.62 5.95
N HIS A 13 -4.54 -14.94 5.81
CA HIS A 13 -4.76 -15.62 4.53
C HIS A 13 -6.25 -15.60 4.11
N GLN A 14 -7.17 -15.80 5.05
CA GLN A 14 -8.61 -15.70 4.77
C GLN A 14 -9.02 -14.30 4.31
N ILE A 15 -8.51 -13.25 4.98
CA ILE A 15 -8.73 -11.85 4.56
C ILE A 15 -8.20 -11.65 3.15
N HIS A 16 -6.97 -12.08 2.87
CA HIS A 16 -6.35 -11.92 1.56
C HIS A 16 -7.19 -12.56 0.44
N LEU A 17 -7.63 -13.80 0.62
CA LEU A 17 -8.46 -14.49 -0.36
C LEU A 17 -9.84 -13.81 -0.55
N MET A 18 -10.45 -13.37 0.55
CA MET A 18 -11.74 -12.66 0.51
C MET A 18 -11.60 -11.34 -0.26
N VAL A 19 -10.59 -10.54 0.05
CA VAL A 19 -10.34 -9.26 -0.63
C VAL A 19 -10.08 -9.47 -2.13
N GLN A 20 -9.26 -10.46 -2.50
CA GLN A 20 -9.03 -10.78 -3.91
C GLN A 20 -10.33 -11.15 -4.66
N LYS A 21 -11.14 -12.00 -4.05
CA LYS A 21 -12.42 -12.44 -4.63
C LYS A 21 -13.39 -11.28 -4.82
N GLU A 22 -13.55 -10.44 -3.79
CA GLU A 22 -14.44 -9.28 -3.84
C GLU A 22 -13.91 -8.19 -4.78
N ALA A 23 -12.60 -7.93 -4.82
CA ALA A 23 -11.98 -7.00 -5.75
C ALA A 23 -12.22 -7.42 -7.20
N LYS A 24 -12.09 -8.71 -7.49
CA LYS A 24 -12.41 -9.28 -8.80
C LYS A 24 -13.87 -9.06 -9.16
N ARG A 25 -14.78 -9.36 -8.24
CA ARG A 25 -16.22 -9.16 -8.42
C ARG A 25 -16.58 -7.70 -8.71
N CYS A 26 -15.87 -6.75 -8.08
CA CYS A 26 -16.08 -5.31 -8.24
C CYS A 26 -15.27 -4.67 -9.38
N GLY A 27 -14.42 -5.43 -10.10
CA GLY A 27 -13.63 -4.93 -11.23
C GLY A 27 -12.46 -4.00 -10.81
N ILE A 28 -11.92 -4.15 -9.59
CA ILE A 28 -10.82 -3.32 -9.05
C ILE A 28 -9.50 -4.10 -8.87
N GLU A 29 -9.28 -5.14 -9.64
CA GLU A 29 -8.10 -6.01 -9.54
C GLU A 29 -6.76 -5.31 -9.80
N PHE A 30 -6.77 -4.21 -10.55
CA PHE A 30 -5.57 -3.47 -10.94
C PHE A 30 -4.75 -2.92 -9.75
N MET A 31 -5.34 -2.87 -8.56
CA MET A 31 -4.70 -2.30 -7.35
C MET A 31 -3.74 -3.27 -6.65
N GLY A 32 -3.66 -4.52 -7.08
CA GLY A 32 -2.84 -5.54 -6.44
C GLY A 32 -1.37 -5.57 -6.88
N GLY A 33 -1.00 -4.87 -7.97
CA GLY A 33 0.34 -4.89 -8.56
C GLY A 33 1.16 -3.63 -8.31
N PRO A 34 2.37 -3.54 -8.91
CA PRO A 34 3.26 -2.38 -8.76
C PRO A 34 2.61 -1.05 -9.18
N GLN A 35 1.78 -1.05 -10.23
CA GLN A 35 1.06 0.15 -10.66
C GLN A 35 0.06 0.62 -9.58
N GLY A 36 -0.64 -0.32 -8.94
CA GLY A 36 -1.53 0.00 -7.82
C GLY A 36 -0.78 0.56 -6.61
N GLN A 37 0.41 0.05 -6.31
CA GLN A 37 1.27 0.60 -5.25
C GLN A 37 1.67 2.05 -5.54
N VAL A 38 2.07 2.36 -6.78
CA VAL A 38 2.39 3.73 -7.20
C VAL A 38 1.17 4.63 -7.12
N VAL A 39 -0.01 4.17 -7.56
CA VAL A 39 -1.25 4.96 -7.46
C VAL A 39 -1.58 5.33 -6.02
N ARG A 40 -1.48 4.36 -5.08
CA ARG A 40 -1.70 4.62 -3.64
C ARG A 40 -0.67 5.60 -3.06
N PHE A 41 0.59 5.43 -3.42
CA PHE A 41 1.67 6.35 -3.01
C PHE A 41 1.40 7.77 -3.49
N LEU A 42 1.11 7.96 -4.79
CA LEU A 42 0.80 9.25 -5.38
C LEU A 42 -0.46 9.88 -4.75
N ASP A 43 -1.52 9.11 -4.52
CA ASP A 43 -2.73 9.60 -3.88
C ASP A 43 -2.45 10.14 -2.46
N ASN A 44 -1.59 9.45 -1.71
CA ASN A 44 -1.19 9.91 -0.39
C ASN A 44 -0.33 11.18 -0.44
N CYS A 45 0.62 11.26 -1.37
CA CYS A 45 1.45 12.43 -1.56
C CYS A 45 0.63 13.66 -2.02
N GLU A 46 -0.31 13.48 -2.94
CA GLU A 46 -1.17 14.57 -3.41
C GLU A 46 -2.05 15.15 -2.30
N LYS A 47 -2.53 14.32 -1.35
CA LYS A 47 -3.26 14.80 -0.16
C LYS A 47 -2.41 15.69 0.73
N ASN A 48 -1.11 15.41 0.81
CA ASN A 48 -0.15 16.20 1.56
C ASN A 48 0.45 17.36 0.74
N GLN A 49 -0.02 17.55 -0.50
CA GLN A 49 0.50 18.55 -1.47
C GLN A 49 1.98 18.34 -1.82
N ASP A 50 2.47 17.11 -1.70
CA ASP A 50 3.82 16.75 -2.07
C ASP A 50 3.93 16.48 -3.58
N LEU A 51 5.01 16.97 -4.19
CA LEU A 51 5.35 16.69 -5.58
C LEU A 51 6.25 15.46 -5.66
N VAL A 52 5.92 14.54 -6.54
CA VAL A 52 6.60 13.24 -6.65
C VAL A 52 7.40 13.17 -7.95
N LEU A 53 8.67 12.83 -7.83
CA LEU A 53 9.58 12.51 -8.92
C LEU A 53 9.65 10.98 -9.14
N ILE A 54 10.14 10.55 -10.29
CA ILE A 54 10.39 9.11 -10.54
C ILE A 54 11.36 8.52 -9.49
N LYS A 55 12.33 9.31 -9.02
CA LYS A 55 13.25 8.92 -7.95
C LYS A 55 12.55 8.58 -6.65
N ASP A 56 11.48 9.29 -6.31
CA ASP A 56 10.71 9.01 -5.09
C ASP A 56 9.98 7.66 -5.20
N ILE A 57 9.52 7.32 -6.40
CA ILE A 57 8.93 5.99 -6.70
C ILE A 57 9.98 4.88 -6.61
N GLU A 58 11.21 5.13 -7.08
CA GLU A 58 12.33 4.19 -6.91
C GLU A 58 12.54 3.83 -5.44
N GLN A 59 12.57 4.85 -4.59
CA GLN A 59 12.80 4.71 -3.15
C GLN A 59 11.62 4.02 -2.46
N GLU A 60 10.39 4.45 -2.77
CA GLU A 60 9.18 3.90 -2.15
C GLU A 60 9.02 2.40 -2.44
N LEU A 61 9.25 1.99 -3.69
CA LEU A 61 9.10 0.59 -4.10
C LEU A 61 10.39 -0.23 -3.94
N ASN A 62 11.49 0.39 -3.56
CA ASN A 62 12.81 -0.24 -3.49
C ASN A 62 13.19 -0.94 -4.80
N ILE A 63 13.06 -0.24 -5.92
CA ILE A 63 13.35 -0.70 -7.27
C ILE A 63 14.43 0.16 -7.93
N THR A 64 15.03 -0.35 -9.00
CA THR A 64 16.05 0.39 -9.75
C THR A 64 15.44 1.52 -10.60
N LYS A 65 16.26 2.52 -10.95
CA LYS A 65 15.87 3.62 -11.83
C LYS A 65 15.25 3.14 -13.15
N SER A 66 15.86 2.12 -13.76
CA SER A 66 15.38 1.54 -15.01
C SER A 66 13.99 0.92 -14.86
N VAL A 67 13.77 0.17 -13.78
CA VAL A 67 12.47 -0.46 -13.47
C VAL A 67 11.40 0.59 -13.19
N ALA A 68 11.72 1.61 -12.40
CA ALA A 68 10.80 2.71 -12.09
C ALA A 68 10.41 3.50 -13.35
N SER A 69 11.40 3.85 -14.19
CA SER A 69 11.14 4.57 -15.44
C SER A 69 10.23 3.77 -16.39
N ASN A 70 10.46 2.46 -16.53
CA ASN A 70 9.62 1.58 -17.34
C ASN A 70 8.21 1.42 -16.75
N LEU A 71 8.11 1.34 -15.42
CA LEU A 71 6.83 1.28 -14.72
C LEU A 71 6.01 2.54 -14.97
N VAL A 72 6.59 3.72 -14.76
CA VAL A 72 5.94 5.01 -15.00
C VAL A 72 5.53 5.17 -16.46
N LYS A 73 6.39 4.77 -17.42
CA LYS A 73 6.06 4.78 -18.84
C LYS A 73 4.81 3.95 -19.16
N ARG A 74 4.71 2.75 -18.60
CA ARG A 74 3.51 1.89 -18.77
C ARG A 74 2.28 2.52 -18.12
N MET A 75 2.44 3.18 -16.97
CA MET A 75 1.35 3.88 -16.29
C MET A 75 0.83 5.07 -17.09
N VAL A 76 1.71 5.79 -17.78
CA VAL A 76 1.31 6.85 -18.75
C VAL A 76 0.50 6.24 -19.90
N GLN A 77 0.96 5.14 -20.48
CA GLN A 77 0.25 4.43 -21.55
C GLN A 77 -1.13 3.92 -21.10
N ASN A 78 -1.25 3.48 -19.85
CA ASN A 78 -2.50 3.01 -19.27
C ASN A 78 -3.43 4.16 -18.79
N GLY A 79 -2.99 5.41 -18.93
CA GLY A 79 -3.77 6.57 -18.52
C GLY A 79 -3.92 6.74 -17.00
N LEU A 80 -2.99 6.21 -16.22
CA LEU A 80 -3.01 6.29 -14.74
C LEU A 80 -2.24 7.50 -14.21
N VAL A 81 -1.17 7.87 -14.89
CA VAL A 81 -0.35 9.03 -14.53
C VAL A 81 -0.03 9.88 -15.74
N GLU A 82 0.31 11.13 -15.47
CA GLU A 82 0.86 12.09 -16.43
C GLU A 82 2.17 12.66 -15.89
N LEU A 83 3.04 13.08 -16.80
CA LEU A 83 4.32 13.69 -16.48
C LEU A 83 4.22 15.21 -16.72
N GLU A 84 4.61 15.98 -15.71
CA GLU A 84 4.68 17.43 -15.75
C GLU A 84 6.13 17.87 -15.61
N ALA A 85 6.61 18.71 -16.54
CA ALA A 85 7.96 19.25 -16.45
C ALA A 85 8.08 20.20 -15.24
N SER A 86 9.17 20.07 -14.49
CA SER A 86 9.48 21.02 -13.43
C SER A 86 9.75 22.40 -14.01
N PRO A 87 9.17 23.48 -13.44
CA PRO A 87 9.47 24.84 -13.89
C PRO A 87 10.90 25.28 -13.52
N VAL A 88 11.54 24.60 -12.57
CA VAL A 88 12.88 24.96 -12.05
C VAL A 88 13.98 24.15 -12.73
N ASP A 89 13.74 22.84 -12.95
CA ASP A 89 14.68 21.93 -13.60
C ASP A 89 14.00 21.18 -14.75
N LYS A 90 14.33 21.52 -15.99
CA LYS A 90 13.77 20.88 -17.19
C LYS A 90 14.09 19.39 -17.32
N ARG A 91 15.03 18.87 -16.53
CA ARG A 91 15.39 17.45 -16.51
C ARG A 91 14.53 16.64 -15.55
N ALA A 92 13.93 17.31 -14.57
CA ALA A 92 13.04 16.69 -13.60
C ALA A 92 11.59 16.74 -14.11
N LYS A 93 10.90 15.59 -13.98
CA LYS A 93 9.47 15.47 -14.32
C LYS A 93 8.72 14.99 -13.09
N PHE A 94 7.67 15.72 -12.72
CA PHE A 94 6.74 15.30 -11.69
C PHE A 94 5.78 14.27 -12.24
N VAL A 95 5.49 13.27 -11.44
CA VAL A 95 4.51 12.22 -11.73
C VAL A 95 3.22 12.56 -10.99
N ARG A 96 2.12 12.70 -11.73
CA ARG A 96 0.80 13.06 -11.17
C ARG A 96 -0.24 12.04 -11.58
N LEU A 97 -1.22 11.81 -10.71
CA LEU A 97 -2.38 11.00 -11.07
C LEU A 97 -3.24 11.70 -12.12
N THR A 98 -3.79 10.94 -13.04
CA THR A 98 -4.86 11.41 -13.93
C THR A 98 -6.21 11.43 -13.17
N GLU A 99 -7.21 12.16 -13.71
CA GLU A 99 -8.57 12.11 -13.18
C GLU A 99 -9.16 10.69 -13.20
N LYS A 100 -8.84 9.90 -14.22
CA LYS A 100 -9.19 8.47 -14.29
C LYS A 100 -8.65 7.71 -13.09
N ALA A 101 -7.37 7.87 -12.77
CA ALA A 101 -6.74 7.18 -11.64
C ALA A 101 -7.32 7.64 -10.31
N ARG A 102 -7.60 8.93 -10.12
CA ARG A 102 -8.26 9.45 -8.92
C ARG A 102 -9.65 8.88 -8.74
N SER A 103 -10.45 8.82 -9.81
CA SER A 103 -11.77 8.21 -9.79
C SER A 103 -11.72 6.73 -9.41
N GLN A 104 -10.79 5.97 -10.00
CA GLN A 104 -10.56 4.58 -9.65
C GLN A 104 -10.13 4.42 -8.18
N MET A 105 -9.29 5.32 -7.68
CA MET A 105 -8.85 5.31 -6.28
C MET A 105 -10.01 5.56 -5.31
N GLN A 106 -10.95 6.42 -5.65
CA GLN A 106 -12.18 6.63 -4.86
C GLN A 106 -13.02 5.36 -4.79
N GLN A 107 -13.16 4.63 -5.89
CA GLN A 107 -13.86 3.34 -5.90
C GLN A 107 -13.18 2.31 -5.00
N VAL A 108 -11.84 2.27 -5.01
CA VAL A 108 -11.06 1.40 -4.13
C VAL A 108 -11.28 1.75 -2.66
N LYS A 109 -11.26 3.03 -2.31
CA LYS A 109 -11.53 3.50 -0.94
C LYS A 109 -12.92 3.08 -0.47
N ALA A 110 -13.95 3.34 -1.27
CA ALA A 110 -15.33 2.94 -0.97
C ALA A 110 -15.47 1.41 -0.82
N PHE A 111 -14.72 0.64 -1.61
CA PHE A 111 -14.65 -0.81 -1.48
C PHE A 111 -14.09 -1.23 -0.12
N PHE A 112 -12.93 -0.70 0.29
CA PHE A 112 -12.33 -1.05 1.56
C PHE A 112 -13.17 -0.60 2.75
N GLU A 113 -13.74 0.61 2.72
CA GLU A 113 -14.66 1.10 3.76
C GLU A 113 -15.85 0.17 3.94
N ARG A 114 -16.42 -0.35 2.84
CA ARG A 114 -17.51 -1.34 2.89
C ARG A 114 -17.05 -2.66 3.51
N ILE A 115 -15.87 -3.16 3.12
CA ILE A 115 -15.33 -4.40 3.67
C ILE A 115 -15.02 -4.24 5.16
N ASP A 116 -14.40 -3.14 5.56
CA ASP A 116 -14.08 -2.87 6.97
C ASP A 116 -15.36 -2.83 7.82
N LYS A 117 -16.40 -2.15 7.35
CA LYS A 117 -17.68 -2.11 8.03
C LYS A 117 -18.29 -3.51 8.21
N GLN A 118 -18.23 -4.35 7.18
CA GLN A 118 -18.76 -5.72 7.25
C GLN A 118 -17.89 -6.62 8.16
N LEU A 119 -16.58 -6.43 8.16
CA LEU A 119 -15.66 -7.18 9.00
C LEU A 119 -15.83 -6.86 10.50
N MET A 120 -16.23 -5.62 10.81
CA MET A 120 -16.41 -5.15 12.18
C MET A 120 -17.86 -5.27 12.65
N GLU A 121 -18.76 -5.86 11.84
CA GLU A 121 -20.16 -6.09 12.21
C GLU A 121 -20.23 -6.96 13.48
N ASP A 122 -21.10 -6.61 14.41
CA ASP A 122 -21.31 -7.27 15.69
C ASP A 122 -20.11 -7.25 16.66
N ILE A 123 -19.11 -6.41 16.42
CA ILE A 123 -17.99 -6.17 17.36
C ILE A 123 -18.20 -4.77 17.98
N ASP A 124 -18.20 -4.69 19.29
CA ASP A 124 -18.41 -3.40 19.97
C ASP A 124 -17.13 -2.54 20.00
N GLU A 125 -17.29 -1.27 20.26
CA GLU A 125 -16.22 -0.28 20.23
C GLU A 125 -15.13 -0.57 21.30
N ASP A 126 -15.52 -1.05 22.47
CA ASP A 126 -14.56 -1.38 23.53
C ASP A 126 -13.73 -2.60 23.16
N GLU A 127 -14.32 -3.60 22.50
CA GLU A 127 -13.60 -4.76 21.97
C GLU A 127 -12.59 -4.36 20.88
N LEU A 128 -12.98 -3.45 19.99
CA LEU A 128 -12.08 -2.92 18.96
C LEU A 128 -10.88 -2.17 19.57
N LEU A 129 -11.11 -1.34 20.59
CA LEU A 129 -10.03 -0.64 21.30
C LEU A 129 -9.05 -1.60 21.98
N ILE A 130 -9.56 -2.69 22.57
CA ILE A 130 -8.72 -3.75 23.17
C ILE A 130 -7.91 -4.45 22.06
N PHE A 131 -8.54 -4.79 20.95
CA PHE A 131 -7.88 -5.41 19.81
C PHE A 131 -6.77 -4.54 19.24
N GLU A 132 -7.01 -3.25 19.02
CA GLU A 132 -6.00 -2.30 18.53
C GLU A 132 -4.81 -2.20 19.48
N LYS A 133 -5.04 -2.16 20.78
CA LYS A 133 -3.98 -2.14 21.80
C LYS A 133 -3.13 -3.41 21.73
N VAL A 134 -3.76 -4.58 21.62
CA VAL A 134 -3.05 -5.86 21.51
C VAL A 134 -2.25 -5.93 20.22
N LEU A 135 -2.85 -5.49 19.10
CA LEU A 135 -2.20 -5.46 17.79
C LEU A 135 -0.96 -4.55 17.79
N ALA A 136 -1.06 -3.36 18.39
CA ALA A 136 0.07 -2.45 18.54
C ALA A 136 1.22 -3.09 19.34
N GLN A 137 0.91 -3.80 20.44
CA GLN A 137 1.93 -4.52 21.21
C GLN A 137 2.58 -5.64 20.40
N LEU A 138 1.80 -6.38 19.61
CA LEU A 138 2.33 -7.42 18.72
C LEU A 138 3.27 -6.85 17.66
N GLN A 139 2.94 -5.69 17.09
CA GLN A 139 3.79 -4.99 16.12
C GLN A 139 5.13 -4.58 16.74
N GLU A 140 5.14 -4.06 17.97
CA GLU A 140 6.39 -3.74 18.68
C GLU A 140 7.22 -5.00 18.97
N ASN A 141 6.59 -6.09 19.40
CA ASN A 141 7.27 -7.35 19.66
C ASN A 141 7.94 -7.91 18.38
N ILE A 142 7.30 -7.78 17.22
CA ILE A 142 7.88 -8.21 15.92
C ILE A 142 9.17 -7.44 15.61
N LYS A 143 9.22 -6.13 15.87
CA LYS A 143 10.44 -5.33 15.66
C LYS A 143 11.62 -5.85 16.51
N GLY A 144 11.37 -6.27 17.75
CA GLY A 144 12.39 -6.84 18.63
C GLY A 144 12.93 -8.20 18.15
N ILE A 145 12.08 -9.03 17.54
CA ILE A 145 12.48 -10.36 17.03
C ILE A 145 13.42 -10.24 15.80
N GLY A 146 13.25 -9.21 14.97
CA GLY A 146 14.07 -8.97 13.76
C GLY A 146 15.44 -8.33 14.06
N GLY A 147 15.58 -7.60 15.19
CA GLY A 147 16.79 -6.83 15.51
C GLY A 147 17.94 -7.64 16.13
N GLU A 148 17.69 -8.81 16.69
CA GLU A 148 18.73 -9.63 17.35
C GLU A 148 19.69 -10.34 16.38
N ASN A 149 19.39 -10.40 15.09
CA ASN A 149 20.24 -11.10 14.10
C ASN A 149 21.29 -10.20 13.41
N GLU A 150 21.26 -8.88 13.58
CA GLU A 150 22.25 -7.98 12.98
C GLU A 150 23.50 -7.80 13.85
N GLU A 151 23.44 -8.02 15.16
CA GLU A 151 24.59 -7.88 16.06
C GLU A 151 25.53 -9.11 16.07
N ILE A 152 25.07 -10.29 15.64
CA ILE A 152 25.89 -11.53 15.66
C ILE A 152 26.78 -11.64 14.39
N SER A 153 26.51 -10.87 13.33
CA SER A 153 27.28 -10.93 12.08
C SER A 153 28.50 -9.97 12.02
N GLN A 154 28.71 -9.16 13.04
CA GLN A 154 29.83 -8.20 13.08
C GLN A 154 30.97 -8.57 14.05
N THR A 155 30.92 -9.77 14.64
CA THR A 155 31.98 -10.21 15.57
C THR A 155 32.58 -11.57 15.15
N ASN A 156 33.16 -11.62 13.94
CA ASN A 156 34.18 -12.61 13.58
C ASN A 156 35.04 -12.06 12.42
#